data_39560c0663bc0639cc0eeaf2217e1015
#
_entry.id   39560c0663bc0639cc0eeaf2217e1015
#
_cell.length_a   1.000
_cell.length_b   1.000
_cell.length_c   1.000
_cell.angle_alpha   90.00
_cell.angle_beta   90.00
_cell.angle_gamma   90.00
#
_symmetry.space_group_name_H-M   'P 1'
#
loop_
_entity.id
_entity.type
_entity.pdbx_description
1 polymer ?
#
loop_
_entity_poly.entity_id
_entity_poly.type
_entity_poly.pdbx_seq_one_letter_code
_entity_poly.pdbx_strand_id
1 'polypeptide(L)'
;IMTTCGQPLLVDAENWMAHPGSANTLISIFTHTKTPTNFVVLSGDVHYSFAYDIKLRYRKNSPNIYQITCSGIKNNFPPSLLKFCDVCDRLLYSPRSILNYFTKRKRLKIEKRSPDNQNFYRLSNRSAIGELKLDDSGKPISIATLSGDGKVTRFPEPDKE
;
A
#
# COMPACT_ATOMS: atom_id res chain seq x y z
N ILE A 1 6.24 -3.23 11.79
CA ILE A 1 7.04 -3.54 13.01
C ILE A 1 6.32 -4.59 13.84
N MET A 2 5.08 -4.41 14.20
CA MET A 2 4.33 -5.32 15.07
C MET A 2 4.09 -6.71 14.46
N THR A 3 3.85 -6.80 13.16
CA THR A 3 3.77 -8.09 12.45
C THR A 3 5.11 -8.80 12.29
N THR A 4 6.23 -8.11 12.43
CA THR A 4 7.58 -8.74 12.44
C THR A 4 7.89 -9.48 13.73
N CYS A 5 7.23 -9.13 14.85
CA CYS A 5 7.37 -9.86 16.10
C CYS A 5 6.57 -11.17 16.17
N GLY A 6 5.91 -11.57 15.08
CA GLY A 6 5.27 -12.88 14.94
C GLY A 6 3.95 -13.07 15.67
N GLN A 7 3.40 -12.03 16.29
CA GLN A 7 2.14 -12.12 17.05
C GLN A 7 1.09 -11.11 16.56
N PRO A 8 0.48 -11.33 15.39
CA PRO A 8 -0.51 -10.43 14.82
C PRO A 8 -1.76 -10.26 15.68
N LEU A 9 -2.13 -11.27 16.45
CA LEU A 9 -3.31 -11.25 17.32
C LEU A 9 -3.17 -10.31 18.54
N LEU A 10 -1.95 -10.02 18.99
CA LEU A 10 -1.72 -9.09 20.10
C LEU A 10 -1.99 -7.63 19.74
N VAL A 11 -2.07 -7.31 18.46
CA VAL A 11 -2.26 -5.95 17.93
C VAL A 11 -3.49 -5.85 17.05
N ASP A 12 -4.41 -6.81 17.16
CA ASP A 12 -5.65 -6.86 16.38
C ASP A 12 -5.40 -6.59 14.87
N ALA A 13 -4.42 -7.31 14.33
CA ALA A 13 -4.01 -7.12 12.94
C ALA A 13 -4.98 -7.85 12.00
N GLU A 14 -6.02 -7.16 11.61
CA GLU A 14 -7.07 -7.66 10.68
C GLU A 14 -6.60 -7.79 9.23
N ASN A 15 -5.34 -7.52 8.98
CA ASN A 15 -4.83 -7.53 7.62
C ASN A 15 -4.55 -8.97 7.14
N TRP A 16 -4.92 -9.26 5.89
CA TRP A 16 -4.75 -10.59 5.28
C TRP A 16 -3.30 -11.12 5.29
N MET A 17 -2.29 -10.23 5.34
CA MET A 17 -0.88 -10.61 5.46
C MET A 17 -0.51 -11.16 6.83
N ALA A 18 -1.32 -10.89 7.85
CA ALA A 18 -1.14 -11.42 9.20
C ALA A 18 -1.44 -12.94 9.26
N HIS A 19 -2.25 -13.42 8.33
CA HIS A 19 -2.66 -14.83 8.25
C HIS A 19 -1.89 -15.54 7.13
N PRO A 20 -0.97 -16.47 7.46
CA PRO A 20 -0.12 -17.14 6.47
C PRO A 20 -0.88 -17.84 5.34
N GLY A 21 -2.02 -18.47 5.66
CA GLY A 21 -2.88 -19.12 4.68
C GLY A 21 -3.44 -18.15 3.66
N SER A 22 -4.06 -17.06 4.13
CA SER A 22 -4.63 -16.01 3.27
C SER A 22 -3.57 -15.34 2.40
N ALA A 23 -2.41 -15.03 2.99
CA ALA A 23 -1.30 -14.44 2.26
C ALA A 23 -0.80 -15.35 1.12
N ASN A 24 -0.66 -16.65 1.38
CA ASN A 24 -0.21 -17.61 0.37
C ASN A 24 -1.26 -17.79 -0.74
N THR A 25 -2.54 -17.84 -0.39
CA THR A 25 -3.64 -17.94 -1.36
C THR A 25 -3.66 -16.74 -2.29
N LEU A 26 -3.57 -15.53 -1.74
CA LEU A 26 -3.57 -14.30 -2.54
C LEU A 26 -2.35 -14.21 -3.46
N ILE A 27 -1.16 -14.57 -2.97
CA ILE A 27 0.04 -14.63 -3.81
C ILE A 27 -0.12 -15.68 -4.91
N SER A 28 -0.75 -16.82 -4.63
CA SER A 28 -1.03 -17.85 -5.64
C SER A 28 -1.96 -17.35 -6.73
N ILE A 29 -2.99 -16.57 -6.37
CA ILE A 29 -3.88 -15.90 -7.33
C ILE A 29 -3.07 -14.96 -8.23
N PHE A 30 -2.25 -14.07 -7.66
CA PHE A 30 -1.44 -13.14 -8.43
C PHE A 30 -0.39 -13.80 -9.31
N THR A 31 0.05 -15.01 -8.95
CA THR A 31 1.07 -15.75 -9.70
C THR A 31 0.50 -16.75 -10.69
N HIS A 32 -0.80 -16.94 -10.74
CA HIS A 32 -1.42 -17.88 -11.65
C HIS A 32 -1.25 -17.45 -13.12
N THR A 33 -1.06 -18.40 -14.03
CA THR A 33 -0.76 -18.12 -15.44
C THR A 33 -1.92 -17.47 -16.21
N LYS A 34 -3.14 -17.63 -15.73
CA LYS A 34 -4.36 -17.05 -16.31
C LYS A 34 -4.82 -15.77 -15.62
N THR A 35 -3.97 -15.16 -14.79
CA THR A 35 -4.31 -13.93 -14.08
C THR A 35 -4.41 -12.73 -15.02
N PRO A 36 -5.33 -11.78 -14.74
CA PRO A 36 -5.37 -10.49 -15.41
C PRO A 36 -4.05 -9.73 -15.31
N THR A 37 -3.83 -8.81 -16.25
CA THR A 37 -2.61 -7.98 -16.31
C THR A 37 -2.56 -6.97 -15.17
N ASN A 38 -3.72 -6.51 -14.70
CA ASN A 38 -3.84 -5.50 -13.67
C ASN A 38 -4.76 -5.97 -12.54
N PHE A 39 -4.37 -5.68 -11.31
CA PHE A 39 -5.18 -5.86 -10.10
C PHE A 39 -5.28 -4.55 -9.36
N VAL A 40 -6.47 -4.18 -8.94
CA VAL A 40 -6.70 -3.06 -8.03
C VAL A 40 -7.27 -3.61 -6.72
N VAL A 41 -6.52 -3.43 -5.64
CA VAL A 41 -6.91 -3.82 -4.28
C VAL A 41 -7.36 -2.56 -3.56
N LEU A 42 -8.65 -2.45 -3.29
CA LEU A 42 -9.21 -1.38 -2.49
C LEU A 42 -9.29 -1.83 -1.03
N SER A 43 -8.82 -0.98 -0.13
CA SER A 43 -8.85 -1.25 1.31
C SER A 43 -9.17 0.00 2.12
N GLY A 44 -9.54 -0.18 3.38
CA GLY A 44 -9.90 0.88 4.31
C GLY A 44 -9.45 0.58 5.73
N ASP A 45 -10.14 1.15 6.71
CA ASP A 45 -10.06 0.88 8.17
C ASP A 45 -8.76 1.29 8.90
N VAL A 46 -7.73 1.72 8.23
CA VAL A 46 -6.43 2.05 8.85
C VAL A 46 -6.28 3.51 9.30
N HIS A 47 -7.32 4.31 9.18
CA HIS A 47 -7.35 5.73 9.59
C HIS A 47 -6.34 6.66 8.90
N TYR A 48 -5.70 6.21 7.83
CA TYR A 48 -4.84 7.01 6.95
C TYR A 48 -4.92 6.48 5.51
N SER A 49 -4.58 7.33 4.54
CA SER A 49 -4.65 7.00 3.12
C SER A 49 -3.27 6.83 2.51
N PHE A 50 -3.14 5.87 1.60
CA PHE A 50 -1.92 5.61 0.85
C PHE A 50 -2.19 4.88 -0.46
N ALA A 51 -1.23 4.94 -1.37
CA ALA A 51 -1.25 4.15 -2.60
C ALA A 51 0.11 3.47 -2.83
N TYR A 52 0.08 2.19 -3.21
CA TYR A 52 1.26 1.38 -3.48
C TYR A 52 1.14 0.70 -4.84
N ASP A 53 2.24 0.70 -5.58
CA ASP A 53 2.45 -0.10 -6.77
C ASP A 53 3.25 -1.35 -6.38
N ILE A 54 2.72 -2.53 -6.69
CA ILE A 54 3.30 -3.79 -6.26
C ILE A 54 3.59 -4.64 -7.49
N LYS A 55 4.81 -5.17 -7.57
CA LYS A 55 5.25 -6.11 -8.59
C LYS A 55 5.81 -7.38 -7.95
N LEU A 56 5.68 -8.49 -8.64
CA LEU A 56 6.31 -9.73 -8.22
C LEU A 56 7.79 -9.70 -8.60
N ARG A 57 8.67 -9.90 -7.63
CA ARG A 57 10.10 -10.08 -7.91
C ARG A 57 10.34 -11.41 -8.63
N TYR A 58 11.36 -11.46 -9.44
CA TYR A 58 11.82 -12.68 -10.14
C TYR A 58 10.83 -13.24 -11.18
N ARG A 59 9.84 -12.45 -11.62
CA ARG A 59 8.92 -12.85 -12.66
C ARG A 59 8.94 -11.85 -13.81
N LYS A 60 9.25 -12.32 -15.04
CA LYS A 60 9.31 -11.46 -16.25
C LYS A 60 7.96 -10.83 -16.58
N ASN A 61 6.87 -11.58 -16.41
CA ASN A 61 5.49 -11.14 -16.70
C ASN A 61 4.73 -11.00 -15.37
N SER A 62 5.16 -10.08 -14.50
CA SER A 62 4.42 -9.77 -13.27
C SER A 62 3.17 -8.97 -13.61
N PRO A 63 2.00 -9.33 -13.06
CA PRO A 63 0.85 -8.43 -13.12
C PRO A 63 1.19 -7.14 -12.38
N ASN A 64 0.57 -6.04 -12.79
CA ASN A 64 0.60 -4.80 -12.02
C ASN A 64 -0.45 -4.91 -10.92
N ILE A 65 -0.05 -4.69 -9.69
CA ILE A 65 -0.95 -4.74 -8.54
C ILE A 65 -0.92 -3.37 -7.88
N TYR A 66 -2.08 -2.76 -7.75
CA TYR A 66 -2.25 -1.45 -7.12
C TYR A 66 -3.02 -1.62 -5.83
N GLN A 67 -2.42 -1.27 -4.71
CA GLN A 67 -3.13 -1.21 -3.43
C GLN A 67 -3.44 0.23 -3.11
N ILE A 68 -4.73 0.54 -2.96
CA ILE A 68 -5.23 1.87 -2.68
C ILE A 68 -6.04 1.80 -1.40
N THR A 69 -5.62 2.57 -0.41
CA THR A 69 -6.28 2.65 0.89
C THR A 69 -6.75 4.06 1.13
N CYS A 70 -8.01 4.23 1.50
CA CYS A 70 -8.57 5.52 1.85
C CYS A 70 -9.02 5.52 3.31
N SER A 71 -8.68 6.59 4.02
CA SER A 71 -9.05 6.81 5.41
C SER A 71 -10.57 6.98 5.59
N GLY A 72 -11.08 6.51 6.72
CA GLY A 72 -12.48 6.74 7.12
C GLY A 72 -12.81 8.20 7.42
N ILE A 73 -14.12 8.50 7.52
CA ILE A 73 -14.67 9.86 7.53
C ILE A 73 -14.47 10.62 8.86
N LYS A 74 -14.15 9.97 9.97
CA LYS A 74 -14.07 10.64 11.29
C LYS A 74 -12.84 10.37 12.13
N ASN A 75 -12.02 9.39 11.77
CA ASN A 75 -10.94 8.95 12.61
C ASN A 75 -9.60 9.40 12.05
N ASN A 76 -8.88 10.22 12.84
CA ASN A 76 -7.51 10.61 12.53
C ASN A 76 -6.55 9.74 13.34
N PHE A 77 -5.55 9.19 12.68
CA PHE A 77 -4.46 8.52 13.34
C PHE A 77 -3.57 9.55 14.08
N PRO A 78 -3.03 9.27 15.28
CA PRO A 78 -2.15 10.21 15.98
C PRO A 78 -0.98 10.65 15.08
N PRO A 79 -0.81 11.96 14.79
CA PRO A 79 0.15 12.42 13.78
C PRO A 79 1.60 12.07 14.07
N SER A 80 2.00 12.12 15.35
CA SER A 80 3.35 11.76 15.78
C SER A 80 3.66 10.29 15.56
N LEU A 81 2.69 9.42 15.89
CA LEU A 81 2.82 7.98 15.70
C LEU A 81 2.84 7.62 14.21
N LEU A 82 2.01 8.28 13.40
CA LEU A 82 2.00 8.07 11.95
C LEU A 82 3.35 8.44 11.32
N LYS A 83 3.92 9.59 11.70
CA LYS A 83 5.25 10.02 11.25
C LYS A 83 6.33 9.01 11.64
N PHE A 84 6.30 8.55 12.89
CA PHE A 84 7.21 7.52 13.38
C PHE A 84 7.07 6.22 12.58
N CYS A 85 5.85 5.75 12.35
CA CYS A 85 5.59 4.55 11.55
C CYS A 85 6.07 4.70 10.10
N ASP A 86 5.87 5.87 9.47
CA ASP A 86 6.30 6.12 8.10
C ASP A 86 7.83 6.15 7.97
N VAL A 87 8.52 6.78 8.93
CA VAL A 87 9.99 6.77 9.00
C VAL A 87 10.54 5.36 9.21
N CYS A 88 9.97 4.62 10.17
CA CYS A 88 10.36 3.24 10.43
C CYS A 88 10.12 2.34 9.21
N ASP A 89 8.99 2.48 8.54
CA ASP A 89 8.69 1.71 7.34
C ASP A 89 9.65 2.06 6.19
N ARG A 90 10.04 3.33 6.06
CA ARG A 90 11.03 3.77 5.09
C ARG A 90 12.42 3.19 5.35
N LEU A 91 12.87 3.15 6.61
CA LEU A 91 14.18 2.62 6.97
C LEU A 91 14.24 1.09 6.89
N LEU A 92 13.20 0.42 7.44
CA LEU A 92 13.20 -1.03 7.61
C LEU A 92 12.71 -1.77 6.36
N TYR A 93 11.82 -1.17 5.57
CA TYR A 93 11.14 -1.82 4.46
C TYR A 93 11.33 -1.12 3.11
N SER A 94 12.34 -0.29 2.98
CA SER A 94 12.75 0.23 1.68
C SER A 94 13.08 -0.93 0.73
N PRO A 95 12.92 -0.80 -0.59
CA PRO A 95 13.28 -1.84 -1.56
C PRO A 95 14.73 -2.33 -1.45
N ARG A 96 15.61 -1.48 -0.92
CA ARG A 96 17.05 -1.77 -0.70
C ARG A 96 17.36 -2.34 0.69
N SER A 97 16.36 -2.48 1.57
CA SER A 97 16.60 -2.98 2.93
C SER A 97 16.92 -4.48 2.95
N ILE A 98 17.96 -4.85 3.68
CA ILE A 98 18.37 -6.24 3.92
C ILE A 98 17.23 -7.05 4.58
N LEU A 99 16.40 -6.40 5.38
CA LEU A 99 15.26 -7.04 6.04
C LEU A 99 14.22 -7.62 5.06
N ASN A 100 14.18 -7.14 3.82
CA ASN A 100 13.33 -7.73 2.79
C ASN A 100 13.71 -9.19 2.44
N TYR A 101 14.96 -9.59 2.67
CA TYR A 101 15.40 -10.98 2.44
C TYR A 101 14.87 -11.95 3.50
N PHE A 102 14.63 -11.47 4.71
CA PHE A 102 14.16 -12.28 5.84
C PHE A 102 12.65 -12.24 6.02
N THR A 103 11.94 -11.44 5.26
CA THR A 103 10.48 -11.31 5.35
C THR A 103 9.79 -11.95 4.15
N LYS A 104 8.48 -12.24 4.26
CA LYS A 104 7.66 -12.68 3.13
C LYS A 104 7.62 -11.67 1.97
N ARG A 105 8.01 -10.42 2.22
CA ARG A 105 8.15 -9.34 1.22
C ARG A 105 9.26 -9.59 0.20
N LYS A 106 10.18 -10.55 0.42
CA LYS A 106 11.22 -10.87 -0.56
C LYS A 106 10.71 -11.18 -1.97
N ARG A 107 9.45 -11.62 -2.08
CA ARG A 107 8.78 -11.93 -3.36
C ARG A 107 8.10 -10.73 -3.99
N LEU A 108 7.93 -9.62 -3.27
CA LEU A 108 7.21 -8.44 -3.70
C LEU A 108 8.17 -7.24 -3.79
N LYS A 109 8.07 -6.47 -4.87
CA LYS A 109 8.65 -5.13 -4.98
C LYS A 109 7.51 -4.16 -4.74
N ILE A 110 7.53 -3.42 -3.64
CA ILE A 110 6.50 -2.45 -3.26
C ILE A 110 7.07 -1.06 -3.46
N GLU A 111 6.49 -0.31 -4.37
CA GLU A 111 6.80 1.09 -4.63
C GLU A 111 5.66 1.94 -4.08
N LYS A 112 5.99 2.89 -3.21
CA LYS A 112 5.02 3.75 -2.57
C LYS A 112 4.86 5.02 -3.38
N ARG A 113 3.61 5.43 -3.63
CA ARG A 113 3.31 6.72 -4.24
C ARG A 113 3.34 7.80 -3.15
N SER A 114 4.11 8.85 -3.39
CA SER A 114 4.13 10.01 -2.49
C SER A 114 2.98 10.95 -2.83
N PRO A 115 2.20 11.43 -1.83
CA PRO A 115 1.19 12.44 -2.08
C PRO A 115 1.83 13.76 -2.57
N ASP A 116 1.19 14.43 -3.52
CA ASP A 116 1.69 15.65 -4.18
C ASP A 116 1.89 16.85 -3.24
N ASN A 117 1.22 16.86 -2.10
CA ASN A 117 1.33 17.89 -1.08
C ASN A 117 2.32 17.56 0.05
N GLN A 118 3.06 16.46 -0.03
CA GLN A 118 3.99 16.00 1.01
C GLN A 118 5.23 15.33 0.40
N ASN A 119 6.32 16.04 0.31
CA ASN A 119 7.56 15.51 -0.28
C ASN A 119 8.24 14.42 0.55
N PHE A 120 7.99 14.34 1.84
CA PHE A 120 8.68 13.40 2.73
C PHE A 120 7.81 12.23 3.18
N TYR A 121 6.55 12.50 3.54
CA TYR A 121 5.64 11.50 4.05
C TYR A 121 4.79 10.89 2.92
N ARG A 122 4.52 9.60 3.01
CA ARG A 122 3.78 8.83 2.00
C ARG A 122 2.37 8.49 2.46
N LEU A 123 2.07 8.77 3.73
CA LEU A 123 0.79 8.51 4.37
C LEU A 123 0.03 9.81 4.54
N SER A 124 -1.20 9.88 4.07
CA SER A 124 -2.08 11.04 4.25
C SER A 124 -3.02 10.79 5.43
N ASN A 125 -2.90 11.62 6.48
CA ASN A 125 -3.71 11.56 7.69
C ASN A 125 -4.85 12.58 7.62
N ARG A 126 -5.82 12.34 6.73
CA ARG A 126 -6.98 13.21 6.57
C ARG A 126 -8.24 12.40 6.37
N SER A 127 -9.34 12.82 6.97
CA SER A 127 -10.66 12.31 6.60
C SER A 127 -10.93 12.67 5.14
N ALA A 128 -11.11 11.66 4.30
CA ALA A 128 -11.22 11.88 2.87
C ALA A 128 -12.01 10.77 2.18
N ILE A 129 -12.50 11.09 0.98
CA ILE A 129 -13.07 10.14 0.03
C ILE A 129 -11.99 9.85 -1.03
N GLY A 130 -11.78 8.57 -1.36
CA GLY A 130 -10.88 8.16 -2.43
C GLY A 130 -11.53 8.31 -3.80
N GLU A 131 -10.80 8.89 -4.74
CA GLU A 131 -11.15 8.91 -6.16
C GLU A 131 -10.14 8.07 -6.93
N LEU A 132 -10.65 7.12 -7.71
CA LEU A 132 -9.86 6.27 -8.58
C LEU A 132 -10.41 6.36 -10.00
N LYS A 133 -9.54 6.71 -10.96
CA LYS A 133 -9.86 6.66 -12.38
C LYS A 133 -9.00 5.59 -13.03
N LEU A 134 -9.66 4.69 -13.76
CA LEU A 134 -9.03 3.60 -14.50
C LEU A 134 -9.08 3.89 -16.00
N ASP A 135 -8.10 3.37 -16.73
CA ASP A 135 -8.16 3.26 -18.20
C ASP A 135 -8.93 2.00 -18.63
N ASP A 136 -9.11 1.81 -19.93
CA ASP A 136 -9.81 0.66 -20.51
C ASP A 136 -9.12 -0.69 -20.23
N SER A 137 -7.84 -0.67 -19.83
CA SER A 137 -7.08 -1.85 -19.43
C SER A 137 -7.20 -2.18 -17.92
N GLY A 138 -7.90 -1.33 -17.15
CA GLY A 138 -8.00 -1.43 -15.71
C GLY A 138 -6.77 -0.90 -14.95
N LYS A 139 -5.89 -0.16 -15.62
CA LYS A 139 -4.75 0.52 -14.97
C LYS A 139 -5.21 1.85 -14.36
N PRO A 140 -4.82 2.19 -13.11
CA PRO A 140 -5.08 3.49 -12.53
C PRO A 140 -4.40 4.64 -13.31
N ILE A 141 -5.22 5.54 -13.89
CA ILE A 141 -4.76 6.79 -14.51
C ILE A 141 -4.58 7.87 -13.44
N SER A 142 -5.48 7.90 -12.47
CA SER A 142 -5.46 8.88 -11.39
C SER A 142 -5.89 8.24 -10.09
N ILE A 143 -5.13 8.52 -9.04
CA ILE A 143 -5.45 8.15 -7.66
C ILE A 143 -5.40 9.45 -6.85
N ALA A 144 -6.51 9.80 -6.22
CA ALA A 144 -6.61 11.00 -5.41
C ALA A 144 -7.48 10.77 -4.17
N THR A 145 -7.32 11.64 -3.19
CA THR A 145 -8.25 11.74 -2.06
C THR A 145 -8.79 13.16 -1.97
N LEU A 146 -10.10 13.29 -1.75
CA LEU A 146 -10.80 14.53 -1.53
C LEU A 146 -11.14 14.64 -0.04
N SER A 147 -10.54 15.60 0.64
CA SER A 147 -10.77 15.87 2.05
C SER A 147 -12.02 16.74 2.26
N GLY A 148 -12.61 16.68 3.45
CA GLY A 148 -13.79 17.48 3.81
C GLY A 148 -13.55 19.01 3.80
N ASP A 149 -12.30 19.47 3.80
CA ASP A 149 -11.89 20.86 3.62
C ASP A 149 -11.77 21.26 2.15
N GLY A 150 -12.18 20.42 1.21
CA GLY A 150 -12.09 20.65 -0.23
C GLY A 150 -10.71 20.44 -0.85
N LYS A 151 -9.71 20.04 -0.06
CA LYS A 151 -8.37 19.79 -0.59
C LYS A 151 -8.30 18.44 -1.29
N VAL A 152 -7.73 18.44 -2.49
CA VAL A 152 -7.41 17.24 -3.26
C VAL A 152 -5.95 16.90 -3.02
N THR A 153 -5.68 15.66 -2.65
CA THR A 153 -4.32 15.08 -2.57
C THR A 153 -4.20 13.99 -3.62
N ARG A 154 -3.26 14.15 -4.54
CA ARG A 154 -3.01 13.16 -5.60
C ARG A 154 -1.83 12.26 -5.24
N PHE A 155 -1.87 11.03 -5.74
CA PHE A 155 -0.79 10.05 -5.59
C PHE A 155 -0.25 9.72 -7.00
N PRO A 156 0.68 10.54 -7.54
CA PRO A 156 1.25 10.32 -8.86
C PRO A 156 2.00 9.00 -8.95
N GLU A 157 2.20 8.50 -10.18
CA GLU A 157 3.07 7.34 -10.40
C GLU A 157 4.47 7.63 -9.84
N PRO A 158 5.15 6.65 -9.24
CA PRO A 158 6.53 6.82 -8.82
C PRO A 158 7.41 7.12 -10.04
N ASP A 159 8.34 8.07 -9.89
CA ASP A 159 9.34 8.31 -10.92
C ASP A 159 10.07 6.99 -11.22
N LYS A 160 10.18 6.66 -12.49
CA LYS A 160 10.93 5.48 -12.92
C LYS A 160 12.42 5.77 -12.69
N GLU A 161 12.97 5.24 -11.59
CA GLU A 161 14.43 5.16 -11.42
C GLU A 161 15.07 4.16 -12.40
#